data_111f33649c09a10408053d239d247cca
#
_entry.id   111f33649c09a10408053d239d247cca
#
_cell.length_a   1.000
_cell.length_b   1.000
_cell.length_c   1.000
_cell.angle_alpha   90.00
_cell.angle_beta   90.00
_cell.angle_gamma   90.00
#
_symmetry.space_group_name_H-M   'P 1'
#
loop_
_entity.id
_entity.type
_entity.pdbx_description
1 polymer ?
#
loop_
_entity_poly.entity_id
_entity_poly.type
_entity_poly.pdbx_seq_one_letter_code
_entity_poly.pdbx_strand_id
1 'polypeptide(L)'
;MVSGKTKTGFEFSVDENAMNDMRLVDLLADKDIDPAFQVSGVLRYLLPGDQREKLYEHVKTETGRVPVEAISREITDIFAAVGEPGKNS
;
A
#
# COMPACT_ATOMS: atom_id res chain seq x y z
N MET A 1 11.15 9.46 -6.27
CA MET A 1 10.54 8.85 -5.08
C MET A 1 9.71 9.86 -4.32
N VAL A 2 8.51 9.50 -3.93
CA VAL A 2 7.67 10.32 -3.08
C VAL A 2 7.70 9.75 -1.67
N SER A 3 8.03 10.56 -0.70
CA SER A 3 8.11 10.16 0.70
C SER A 3 7.05 10.89 1.51
N GLY A 4 6.57 10.25 2.55
CA GLY A 4 5.56 10.83 3.42
C GLY A 4 5.35 10.00 4.66
N LYS A 5 4.29 10.34 5.38
CA LYS A 5 3.94 9.67 6.62
C LYS A 5 2.44 9.44 6.65
N THR A 6 2.03 8.23 7.02
CA THR A 6 0.60 7.92 7.17
C THR A 6 0.05 8.53 8.46
N LYS A 7 -1.25 8.46 8.63
CA LYS A 7 -1.91 8.99 9.84
C LYS A 7 -1.43 8.30 11.12
N THR A 8 -1.02 7.04 11.02
CA THR A 8 -0.50 6.30 12.17
C THR A 8 0.98 6.54 12.41
N GLY A 9 1.64 7.34 11.58
CA GLY A 9 3.05 7.69 11.73
C GLY A 9 4.03 6.80 10.97
N PHE A 10 3.55 5.91 10.10
CA PHE A 10 4.44 5.09 9.28
C PHE A 10 5.08 5.94 8.18
N GLU A 11 6.40 5.96 8.14
CA GLU A 11 7.15 6.66 7.11
C GLU A 11 7.33 5.76 5.89
N PHE A 12 6.96 6.27 4.72
CA PHE A 12 7.04 5.50 3.48
C PHE A 12 7.80 6.27 2.41
N SER A 13 8.32 5.51 1.43
CA SER A 13 8.90 6.06 0.22
C SER A 13 8.41 5.20 -0.95
N VAL A 14 7.75 5.81 -1.91
CA VAL A 14 7.11 5.13 -3.04
C VAL A 14 7.66 5.69 -4.35
N ASP A 15 7.93 4.80 -5.29
CA ASP A 15 8.28 5.20 -6.65
C ASP A 15 6.98 5.67 -7.35
N GLU A 16 6.94 6.92 -7.72
CA GLU A 16 5.76 7.49 -8.40
C GLU A 16 5.46 6.80 -9.73
N ASN A 17 6.45 6.18 -10.36
CA ASN A 17 6.23 5.40 -11.58
C ASN A 17 5.41 4.15 -11.32
N ALA A 18 5.48 3.61 -10.10
CA ALA A 18 4.64 2.47 -9.72
C ALA A 18 3.16 2.85 -9.73
N MET A 19 2.85 4.10 -9.42
CA MET A 19 1.47 4.60 -9.43
C MET A 19 0.93 4.76 -10.84
N ASN A 20 1.81 4.85 -11.82
CA ASN A 20 1.43 4.98 -13.23
C ASN A 20 1.71 3.69 -14.00
N ASP A 21 1.45 2.57 -13.37
CA ASP A 21 1.66 1.24 -13.94
C ASP A 21 0.31 0.56 -14.14
N MET A 22 0.04 0.17 -15.38
CA MET A 22 -1.22 -0.47 -15.71
C MET A 22 -1.46 -1.76 -14.94
N ARG A 23 -0.41 -2.47 -14.56
CA ARG A 23 -0.54 -3.70 -13.76
C ARG A 23 -1.13 -3.41 -12.38
N LEU A 24 -0.76 -2.29 -11.78
CA LEU A 24 -1.35 -1.87 -10.52
C LEU A 24 -2.81 -1.50 -10.70
N VAL A 25 -3.13 -0.77 -11.78
CA VAL A 25 -4.50 -0.40 -12.11
C VAL A 25 -5.36 -1.64 -12.32
N ASP A 26 -4.84 -2.61 -13.09
CA ASP A 26 -5.55 -3.87 -13.36
C ASP A 26 -5.84 -4.62 -12.05
N LEU A 27 -4.88 -4.64 -11.15
CA LEU A 27 -5.03 -5.31 -9.86
C LEU A 27 -6.13 -4.67 -9.02
N LEU A 28 -6.18 -3.35 -9.02
CA LEU A 28 -7.21 -2.61 -8.27
C LEU A 28 -8.59 -2.73 -8.90
N ALA A 29 -8.65 -2.89 -10.22
CA ALA A 29 -9.90 -2.98 -10.96
C ALA A 29 -10.49 -4.39 -10.97
N ASP A 30 -9.73 -5.41 -10.61
CA ASP A 30 -10.15 -6.80 -10.66
C ASP A 30 -11.09 -7.11 -9.50
N LYS A 31 -12.36 -7.29 -9.81
CA LYS A 31 -13.39 -7.57 -8.81
C LYS A 31 -13.50 -9.05 -8.44
N ASP A 32 -12.80 -9.90 -9.18
CA ASP A 32 -12.83 -11.34 -8.94
C ASP A 32 -11.78 -11.78 -7.91
N ILE A 33 -10.83 -10.89 -7.59
CA ILE A 33 -9.82 -11.18 -6.58
C ILE A 33 -10.39 -10.89 -5.19
N ASP A 34 -10.17 -11.81 -4.25
CA ASP A 34 -10.52 -11.59 -2.86
C ASP A 34 -9.82 -10.31 -2.35
N PRO A 35 -10.54 -9.42 -1.63
CA PRO A 35 -9.95 -8.16 -1.16
C PRO A 35 -8.65 -8.31 -0.38
N ALA A 36 -8.50 -9.36 0.42
CA ALA A 36 -7.26 -9.57 1.16
C ALA A 36 -6.09 -9.86 0.22
N PHE A 37 -6.31 -10.65 -0.82
CA PHE A 37 -5.28 -10.94 -1.81
C PHE A 37 -4.96 -9.72 -2.67
N GLN A 38 -5.97 -8.91 -2.96
CA GLN A 38 -5.79 -7.66 -3.67
C GLN A 38 -4.89 -6.70 -2.88
N VAL A 39 -5.12 -6.57 -1.59
CA VAL A 39 -4.30 -5.76 -0.69
C VAL A 39 -2.85 -6.23 -0.71
N SER A 40 -2.62 -7.53 -0.62
CA SER A 40 -1.28 -8.11 -0.68
C SER A 40 -0.57 -7.76 -2.00
N GLY A 41 -1.26 -7.89 -3.11
CA GLY A 41 -0.71 -7.57 -4.43
C GLY A 41 -0.35 -6.10 -4.56
N VAL A 42 -1.26 -5.23 -4.15
CA VAL A 42 -1.02 -3.77 -4.17
C VAL A 42 0.19 -3.42 -3.32
N LEU A 43 0.29 -4.00 -2.14
CA LEU A 43 1.38 -3.72 -1.22
C LEU A 43 2.74 -4.08 -1.83
N ARG A 44 2.81 -5.18 -2.57
CA ARG A 44 4.05 -5.59 -3.25
C ARG A 44 4.50 -4.58 -4.30
N TYR A 45 3.54 -3.93 -4.97
CA TYR A 45 3.87 -2.88 -5.92
C TYR A 45 4.36 -1.62 -5.25
N LEU A 46 3.72 -1.24 -4.15
CA LEU A 46 4.00 0.03 -3.50
C LEU A 46 5.24 -0.02 -2.64
N LEU A 47 5.38 -1.06 -1.83
CA LEU A 47 6.41 -1.14 -0.80
C LEU A 47 7.25 -2.40 -1.00
N PRO A 48 8.37 -2.28 -1.70
CA PRO A 48 9.25 -3.44 -1.88
C PRO A 48 9.93 -3.83 -0.56
N GLY A 49 10.12 -5.11 -0.40
CA GLY A 49 10.99 -5.73 0.58
C GLY A 49 10.96 -5.14 1.99
N ASP A 50 11.97 -4.37 2.29
CA ASP A 50 12.21 -3.83 3.64
C ASP A 50 11.07 -2.95 4.15
N GLN A 51 10.49 -2.13 3.28
CA GLN A 51 9.42 -1.24 3.69
C GLN A 51 8.16 -2.02 4.07
N ARG A 52 7.88 -3.10 3.35
CA ARG A 52 6.73 -3.95 3.65
C ARG A 52 6.89 -4.59 5.03
N GLU A 53 8.08 -5.09 5.33
CA GLU A 53 8.36 -5.67 6.65
C GLU A 53 8.23 -4.61 7.75
N LYS A 54 8.72 -3.40 7.51
CA LYS A 54 8.60 -2.29 8.46
C LYS A 54 7.14 -1.92 8.70
N LEU A 55 6.32 -1.96 7.65
CA LEU A 55 4.89 -1.69 7.79
C LEU A 55 4.22 -2.76 8.64
N TYR A 56 4.53 -4.03 8.40
CA TYR A 56 3.99 -5.11 9.22
C TYR A 56 4.34 -4.94 10.69
N GLU A 57 5.60 -4.62 10.97
CA GLU A 57 6.03 -4.36 12.35
C GLU A 57 5.28 -3.16 12.96
N HIS A 58 5.03 -2.15 12.15
CA HIS A 58 4.36 -0.93 12.60
C HIS A 58 2.91 -1.16 13.01
N VAL A 59 2.19 -2.02 12.28
CA VAL A 59 0.75 -2.24 12.51
C VAL A 59 0.43 -3.50 13.30
N LYS A 60 1.40 -4.35 13.57
CA LYS A 60 1.11 -5.63 14.23
C LYS A 60 0.49 -5.42 15.61
N THR A 61 -0.39 -6.35 15.97
CA THR A 61 -1.05 -6.37 17.27
C THR A 61 -0.11 -6.91 18.35
N GLU A 62 -0.55 -6.84 19.60
CA GLU A 62 0.22 -7.39 20.73
C GLU A 62 0.49 -8.89 20.58
N THR A 63 -0.37 -9.59 19.87
CA THR A 63 -0.20 -11.03 19.62
C THR A 63 0.63 -11.33 18.38
N GLY A 64 1.16 -10.28 17.73
CA GLY A 64 2.01 -10.43 16.55
C GLY A 64 1.28 -10.60 15.24
N ARG A 65 -0.03 -10.39 15.21
CA ARG A 65 -0.81 -10.47 13.98
C ARG A 65 -0.81 -9.16 13.23
N VAL A 66 -0.92 -9.24 11.91
CA VAL A 66 -0.96 -8.08 11.03
C VAL A 66 -2.37 -8.03 10.41
N PRO A 67 -3.28 -7.17 10.93
CA PRO A 67 -4.65 -7.13 10.43
C PRO A 67 -4.70 -6.60 8.99
N VAL A 68 -5.47 -7.27 8.13
CA VAL A 68 -5.64 -6.86 6.74
C VAL A 68 -6.21 -5.45 6.65
N GLU A 69 -7.19 -5.14 7.47
CA GLU A 69 -7.82 -3.80 7.46
C GLU A 69 -6.86 -2.69 7.89
N ALA A 70 -5.92 -2.98 8.79
CA ALA A 70 -4.90 -2.01 9.15
C ALA A 70 -4.00 -1.71 7.96
N ILE A 71 -3.61 -2.73 7.20
CA ILE A 71 -2.82 -2.56 5.98
C ILE A 71 -3.61 -1.77 4.94
N SER A 72 -4.90 -2.07 4.76
CA SER A 72 -5.75 -1.34 3.82
C SER A 72 -5.81 0.16 4.14
N ARG A 73 -5.91 0.51 5.41
CA ARG A 73 -5.91 1.91 5.84
C ARG A 73 -4.58 2.59 5.53
N GLU A 74 -3.47 1.90 5.74
CA GLU A 74 -2.15 2.44 5.43
C GLU A 74 -2.00 2.69 3.94
N ILE A 75 -2.47 1.77 3.10
CA ILE A 75 -2.44 1.93 1.64
C ILE A 75 -3.30 3.14 1.23
N THR A 76 -4.47 3.30 1.82
CA THR A 76 -5.34 4.44 1.55
C THR A 76 -4.63 5.77 1.86
N ASP A 77 -3.94 5.83 2.99
CA ASP A 77 -3.18 7.02 3.37
C ASP A 77 -2.04 7.30 2.39
N ILE A 78 -1.36 6.25 1.92
CA ILE A 78 -0.29 6.39 0.94
C ILE A 78 -0.86 6.95 -0.37
N PHE A 79 -1.98 6.41 -0.86
CA PHE A 79 -2.63 6.92 -2.06
C PHE A 79 -3.05 8.37 -1.91
N ALA A 80 -3.54 8.75 -0.73
CA ALA A 80 -3.93 10.13 -0.47
C ALA A 80 -2.72 11.09 -0.54
N ALA A 81 -1.54 10.60 -0.16
CA ALA A 81 -0.34 11.41 -0.17
C ALA A 81 0.32 11.50 -1.56
N VAL A 82 0.29 10.43 -2.34
CA VAL A 82 1.01 10.37 -3.63
C VAL A 82 0.10 10.46 -4.85
N GLY A 83 -1.21 10.39 -4.65
CA GLY A 83 -2.19 10.34 -5.72
C GLY A 83 -2.68 8.92 -5.98
N GLU A 84 -3.87 8.81 -6.56
CA GLU A 84 -4.45 7.51 -6.89
C GLU A 84 -3.81 6.91 -8.13
N PRO A 85 -3.67 5.58 -8.19
CA PRO A 85 -3.11 4.90 -9.36
C PRO A 85 -3.89 5.21 -10.63
N GLY A 86 -3.17 5.40 -11.73
CA GLY A 86 -3.76 5.61 -13.04
C GLY A 86 -4.25 7.04 -13.29
N LYS A 87 -4.13 7.94 -12.34
CA LYS A 87 -4.50 9.33 -12.52
C LYS A 87 -3.30 10.18 -12.84
N ASN A 88 -3.41 10.96 -13.89
CA ASN A 88 -2.42 11.97 -14.25
C ASN A 88 -2.74 13.23 -13.46
N SER A 89 -1.79 13.67 -12.71
CA SER A 89 -1.92 14.93 -11.98
C SER A 89 -1.45 16.11 -12.82
#